data_0cee5031a7a5383d7dc52722108821e3
#
_entry.id   0cee5031a7a5383d7dc52722108821e3
#
_cell.length_a   1.000
_cell.length_b   1.000
_cell.length_c   1.000
_cell.angle_alpha   90.00
_cell.angle_beta   90.00
_cell.angle_gamma   90.00
#
_symmetry.space_group_name_H-M   'P 1'
#
loop_
_entity.id
_entity.type
_entity.pdbx_description
1 polymer ?
#
loop_
_entity_poly.entity_id
_entity_poly.type
_entity_poly.pdbx_seq_one_letter_code
_entity_poly.pdbx_strand_id
1 'polypeptide(L)'
;MDGHVCPASEPPAIIPLVIIDFHTHIFPPHVREDREDYLRRDATFAEMYGSPEAKIATAEELLGSMDEAGVDVSVALGFAWRDHADCVRHNDYLLEAAEKSGGRIVPFCTVNPLAGEDAAREVERCAGGGARGLGELRPDSQGWPLDGPAGDMLAELASHHGLILLFHVTEPVGHEYPGKQGLRLDSFYRFLGRAGGVPVVGAHLAGGLPLYAPMPTVRRALPGAYADTAALRYLYEPSILPGVASASGGLGSERLLFGSDFPLVRQAAALAEIRGSGLEEAALRRVLGENAGRLLGGPET
;
A
#
# COMPACT_ATOMS: atom_id res chain seq x y z
N MET A 1 -57.83 -10.82 27.51
CA MET A 1 -56.89 -9.82 26.94
C MET A 1 -55.49 -10.40 27.09
N ASP A 2 -55.10 -11.20 26.09
CA ASP A 2 -53.77 -11.87 26.13
C ASP A 2 -52.74 -10.91 25.54
N GLY A 3 -51.87 -10.40 26.45
CA GLY A 3 -50.75 -9.55 26.06
C GLY A 3 -49.67 -10.37 25.39
N HIS A 4 -49.56 -10.30 24.06
CA HIS A 4 -48.42 -10.80 23.31
C HIS A 4 -47.21 -9.90 23.61
N VAL A 5 -46.29 -10.39 24.45
CA VAL A 5 -44.95 -9.82 24.62
C VAL A 5 -44.15 -10.22 23.39
N CYS A 6 -43.81 -9.25 22.55
CA CYS A 6 -42.88 -9.43 21.45
C CYS A 6 -41.48 -9.77 22.01
N PRO A 7 -40.85 -10.87 21.61
CA PRO A 7 -39.47 -11.15 22.07
C PRO A 7 -38.54 -10.04 21.60
N ALA A 8 -37.74 -9.51 22.55
CA ALA A 8 -36.69 -8.55 22.19
C ALA A 8 -35.72 -9.19 21.19
N SER A 9 -35.51 -8.55 20.04
CA SER A 9 -34.52 -8.99 19.05
C SER A 9 -33.15 -8.98 19.73
N GLU A 10 -32.44 -10.12 19.64
CA GLU A 10 -31.04 -10.19 20.05
C GLU A 10 -30.23 -9.12 19.28
N PRO A 11 -29.31 -8.42 19.96
CA PRO A 11 -28.44 -7.49 19.27
C PRO A 11 -27.63 -8.24 18.20
N PRO A 12 -27.40 -7.64 17.01
CA PRO A 12 -26.63 -8.29 15.96
C PRO A 12 -25.25 -8.70 16.49
N ALA A 13 -24.81 -9.91 16.16
CA ALA A 13 -23.50 -10.41 16.53
C ALA A 13 -22.44 -9.44 16.01
N ILE A 14 -21.57 -8.96 16.89
CA ILE A 14 -20.44 -8.10 16.50
C ILE A 14 -19.47 -8.99 15.75
N ILE A 15 -19.38 -8.82 14.43
CA ILE A 15 -18.36 -9.48 13.61
C ILE A 15 -17.01 -8.88 13.98
N PRO A 16 -16.02 -9.71 14.39
CA PRO A 16 -14.69 -9.20 14.69
C PRO A 16 -14.11 -8.44 13.50
N LEU A 17 -13.50 -7.28 13.74
CA LEU A 17 -12.81 -6.53 12.71
C LEU A 17 -11.52 -7.26 12.33
N VAL A 18 -11.37 -7.60 11.07
CA VAL A 18 -10.09 -8.06 10.50
C VAL A 18 -9.21 -6.84 10.28
N ILE A 19 -8.05 -6.80 10.91
CA ILE A 19 -7.08 -5.70 10.76
C ILE A 19 -6.12 -6.03 9.63
N ILE A 20 -6.07 -5.16 8.62
CA ILE A 20 -5.25 -5.35 7.43
C ILE A 20 -4.25 -4.19 7.32
N ASP A 21 -2.96 -4.50 7.42
CA ASP A 21 -1.88 -3.56 7.14
C ASP A 21 -1.58 -3.59 5.64
N PHE A 22 -1.95 -2.53 4.94
CA PHE A 22 -1.87 -2.46 3.48
C PHE A 22 -0.50 -2.05 2.94
N HIS A 23 0.48 -1.79 3.84
CA HIS A 23 1.80 -1.30 3.44
C HIS A 23 2.90 -1.81 4.36
N THR A 24 3.57 -2.87 3.94
CA THR A 24 4.74 -3.44 4.62
C THR A 24 5.80 -3.87 3.62
N HIS A 25 7.07 -3.88 4.05
CA HIS A 25 8.19 -4.32 3.24
C HIS A 25 8.92 -5.49 3.88
N ILE A 26 9.14 -6.53 3.07
CA ILE A 26 9.99 -7.67 3.43
C ILE A 26 10.97 -7.95 2.31
N PHE A 27 12.15 -8.41 2.67
CA PHE A 27 13.22 -8.71 1.72
C PHE A 27 13.71 -10.15 1.91
N PRO A 28 14.19 -10.79 0.83
CA PRO A 28 14.90 -12.04 0.95
C PRO A 28 16.10 -11.89 1.91
N PRO A 29 16.42 -12.91 2.74
CA PRO A 29 17.54 -12.83 3.69
C PRO A 29 18.88 -12.40 3.07
N HIS A 30 19.16 -12.85 1.84
CA HIS A 30 20.40 -12.50 1.14
C HIS A 30 20.54 -11.00 0.85
N VAL A 31 19.45 -10.24 0.74
CA VAL A 31 19.53 -8.78 0.55
C VAL A 31 20.14 -8.12 1.79
N ARG A 32 19.86 -8.64 2.98
CA ARG A 32 20.47 -8.18 4.24
C ARG A 32 21.91 -8.68 4.39
N GLU A 33 22.19 -9.91 3.98
CA GLU A 33 23.51 -10.51 4.06
C GLU A 33 24.49 -9.85 3.08
N ASP A 34 24.05 -9.60 1.85
CA ASP A 34 24.83 -8.98 0.77
C ASP A 34 24.54 -7.48 0.61
N ARG A 35 24.10 -6.81 1.69
CA ARG A 35 23.63 -5.41 1.69
C ARG A 35 24.57 -4.47 0.96
N GLU A 36 25.88 -4.58 1.18
CA GLU A 36 26.91 -3.74 0.54
C GLU A 36 26.90 -3.88 -1.00
N ASP A 37 26.58 -5.05 -1.53
CA ASP A 37 26.44 -5.25 -2.97
C ASP A 37 25.22 -4.53 -3.52
N TYR A 38 24.09 -4.63 -2.85
CA TYR A 38 22.85 -3.92 -3.22
C TYR A 38 23.02 -2.40 -3.13
N LEU A 39 23.70 -1.88 -2.11
CA LEU A 39 24.03 -0.44 -1.99
C LEU A 39 24.86 0.07 -3.18
N ARG A 40 25.76 -0.76 -3.73
CA ARG A 40 26.55 -0.37 -4.91
C ARG A 40 25.77 -0.42 -6.22
N ARG A 41 24.81 -1.35 -6.33
CA ARG A 41 24.11 -1.62 -7.60
C ARG A 41 22.88 -0.77 -7.81
N ASP A 42 22.20 -0.37 -6.73
CA ASP A 42 20.94 0.36 -6.80
C ASP A 42 21.01 1.65 -5.98
N ALA A 43 20.93 2.78 -6.66
CA ALA A 43 21.06 4.10 -6.03
C ALA A 43 19.90 4.41 -5.07
N THR A 44 18.68 3.94 -5.37
CA THR A 44 17.53 4.12 -4.50
C THR A 44 17.65 3.27 -3.25
N PHE A 45 18.13 2.03 -3.38
CA PHE A 45 18.41 1.20 -2.25
C PHE A 45 19.52 1.80 -1.37
N ALA A 46 20.57 2.39 -1.99
CA ALA A 46 21.62 3.11 -1.26
C ALA A 46 21.07 4.33 -0.50
N GLU A 47 20.17 5.10 -1.10
CA GLU A 47 19.53 6.24 -0.45
C GLU A 47 18.70 5.81 0.77
N MET A 48 17.86 4.78 0.64
CA MET A 48 16.92 4.37 1.67
C MET A 48 17.55 3.47 2.75
N TYR A 49 18.46 2.60 2.36
CA TYR A 49 19.06 1.57 3.22
C TYR A 49 20.55 1.76 3.48
N GLY A 50 21.16 2.88 3.09
CA GLY A 50 22.58 3.18 3.31
C GLY A 50 22.95 3.39 4.78
N SER A 51 22.01 3.85 5.62
CA SER A 51 22.24 3.92 7.07
C SER A 51 22.32 2.51 7.67
N PRO A 52 23.31 2.20 8.51
CA PRO A 52 23.37 0.91 9.22
C PRO A 52 22.14 0.62 10.10
N GLU A 53 21.41 1.67 10.49
CA GLU A 53 20.21 1.57 11.32
C GLU A 53 18.92 1.29 10.49
N ALA A 54 18.98 1.46 9.16
CA ALA A 54 17.87 1.14 8.30
C ALA A 54 17.59 -0.36 8.32
N LYS A 55 16.35 -0.72 8.66
CA LYS A 55 15.95 -2.10 8.89
C LYS A 55 15.58 -2.77 7.57
N ILE A 56 16.04 -3.99 7.39
CA ILE A 56 15.67 -4.90 6.31
C ILE A 56 15.04 -6.12 6.97
N ALA A 57 13.72 -6.26 6.87
CA ALA A 57 12.96 -7.32 7.53
C ALA A 57 12.68 -8.51 6.61
N THR A 58 12.54 -9.70 7.19
CA THR A 58 12.11 -10.93 6.51
C THR A 58 10.61 -11.19 6.73
N ALA A 59 10.07 -12.22 6.07
CA ALA A 59 8.69 -12.66 6.25
C ALA A 59 8.41 -13.14 7.67
N GLU A 60 9.35 -13.84 8.31
CA GLU A 60 9.22 -14.30 9.69
C GLU A 60 9.18 -13.12 10.67
N GLU A 61 9.98 -12.09 10.44
CA GLU A 61 9.98 -10.87 11.25
C GLU A 61 8.67 -10.09 11.08
N LEU A 62 8.09 -10.06 9.86
CA LEU A 62 6.76 -9.48 9.62
C LEU A 62 5.68 -10.27 10.37
N LEU A 63 5.64 -11.59 10.25
CA LEU A 63 4.66 -12.44 10.95
C LEU A 63 4.75 -12.27 12.47
N GLY A 64 5.96 -12.22 13.01
CA GLY A 64 6.17 -11.92 14.44
C GLY A 64 5.64 -10.54 14.85
N SER A 65 5.84 -9.51 14.02
CA SER A 65 5.29 -8.16 14.23
C SER A 65 3.76 -8.14 14.18
N MET A 66 3.17 -8.90 13.23
CA MET A 66 1.72 -9.05 13.12
C MET A 66 1.11 -9.69 14.37
N ASP A 67 1.74 -10.75 14.90
CA ASP A 67 1.31 -11.42 16.13
C ASP A 67 1.37 -10.47 17.33
N GLU A 68 2.45 -9.68 17.46
CA GLU A 68 2.61 -8.69 18.53
C GLU A 68 1.56 -7.57 18.44
N ALA A 69 1.24 -7.12 17.23
CA ALA A 69 0.33 -5.99 16.99
C ALA A 69 -1.15 -6.38 16.93
N GLY A 70 -1.47 -7.66 16.75
CA GLY A 70 -2.82 -8.13 16.46
C GLY A 70 -3.28 -7.74 15.05
N VAL A 71 -2.35 -7.79 14.07
CA VAL A 71 -2.65 -7.61 12.64
C VAL A 71 -2.92 -8.96 12.02
N ASP A 72 -4.08 -9.10 11.37
CA ASP A 72 -4.50 -10.38 10.79
C ASP A 72 -3.84 -10.65 9.44
N VAL A 73 -3.78 -9.62 8.58
CA VAL A 73 -3.26 -9.70 7.21
C VAL A 73 -2.33 -8.51 6.96
N SER A 74 -1.22 -8.75 6.26
CA SER A 74 -0.32 -7.70 5.77
C SER A 74 -0.10 -7.82 4.26
N VAL A 75 -0.23 -6.71 3.55
CA VAL A 75 0.22 -6.59 2.17
C VAL A 75 1.74 -6.37 2.18
N ALA A 76 2.47 -7.31 1.61
CA ALA A 76 3.92 -7.22 1.48
C ALA A 76 4.29 -6.70 0.10
N LEU A 77 4.94 -5.55 0.07
CA LEU A 77 5.31 -4.82 -1.13
C LEU A 77 6.74 -5.18 -1.55
N GLY A 78 6.94 -5.35 -2.85
CA GLY A 78 8.27 -5.45 -3.42
C GLY A 78 8.96 -4.09 -3.48
N PHE A 79 10.28 -4.10 -3.56
CA PHE A 79 11.09 -2.90 -3.78
C PHE A 79 11.18 -2.58 -5.29
N ALA A 80 11.12 -1.31 -5.64
CA ALA A 80 11.19 -0.85 -7.04
C ALA A 80 12.63 -0.89 -7.57
N TRP A 81 13.19 -2.10 -7.71
CA TRP A 81 14.54 -2.29 -8.24
C TRP A 81 14.69 -1.73 -9.65
N ARG A 82 15.83 -1.09 -9.89
CA ARG A 82 16.16 -0.61 -11.24
C ARG A 82 16.48 -1.77 -12.19
N ASP A 83 17.16 -2.81 -11.69
CA ASP A 83 17.40 -4.05 -12.44
C ASP A 83 16.16 -4.95 -12.35
N HIS A 84 15.60 -5.28 -13.51
CA HIS A 84 14.41 -6.14 -13.60
C HIS A 84 14.64 -7.54 -13.04
N ALA A 85 15.86 -8.08 -13.15
CA ALA A 85 16.17 -9.39 -12.57
C ALA A 85 16.15 -9.35 -11.03
N ASP A 86 16.45 -8.22 -10.40
CA ASP A 86 16.28 -8.05 -8.96
C ASP A 86 14.79 -7.98 -8.58
N CYS A 87 13.93 -7.38 -9.43
CA CYS A 87 12.48 -7.45 -9.25
C CYS A 87 12.00 -8.91 -9.24
N VAL A 88 12.40 -9.70 -10.24
CA VAL A 88 12.02 -11.13 -10.35
C VAL A 88 12.45 -11.92 -9.11
N ARG A 89 13.69 -11.78 -8.66
CA ARG A 89 14.19 -12.47 -7.44
C ARG A 89 13.42 -12.06 -6.19
N HIS A 90 13.05 -10.80 -6.08
CA HIS A 90 12.26 -10.31 -4.96
C HIS A 90 10.82 -10.86 -5.01
N ASN A 91 10.21 -10.88 -6.20
CA ASN A 91 8.88 -11.43 -6.41
C ASN A 91 8.80 -12.92 -6.06
N ASP A 92 9.84 -13.71 -6.40
CA ASP A 92 9.92 -15.13 -6.01
C ASP A 92 9.81 -15.29 -4.49
N TYR A 93 10.52 -14.45 -3.74
CA TYR A 93 10.45 -14.46 -2.28
C TYR A 93 9.08 -14.04 -1.74
N LEU A 94 8.46 -13.01 -2.32
CA LEU A 94 7.14 -12.53 -1.89
C LEU A 94 6.05 -13.60 -2.12
N LEU A 95 6.09 -14.28 -3.28
CA LEU A 95 5.15 -15.35 -3.59
C LEU A 95 5.35 -16.55 -2.65
N GLU A 96 6.60 -16.95 -2.41
CA GLU A 96 6.93 -18.02 -1.45
C GLU A 96 6.47 -17.67 -0.02
N ALA A 97 6.71 -16.41 0.43
CA ALA A 97 6.28 -15.94 1.75
C ALA A 97 4.74 -15.97 1.88
N ALA A 98 4.02 -15.56 0.84
CA ALA A 98 2.57 -15.60 0.81
C ALA A 98 2.05 -17.04 0.92
N GLU A 99 2.58 -17.97 0.13
CA GLU A 99 2.22 -19.40 0.17
C GLU A 99 2.43 -19.99 1.58
N LYS A 100 3.58 -19.71 2.21
CA LYS A 100 3.94 -20.24 3.54
C LYS A 100 3.17 -19.58 4.68
N SER A 101 2.63 -18.40 4.49
CA SER A 101 1.96 -17.63 5.55
C SER A 101 0.55 -18.10 5.88
N GLY A 102 -0.02 -19.03 5.09
CA GLY A 102 -1.41 -19.46 5.28
C GLY A 102 -2.44 -18.36 4.99
N GLY A 103 -2.12 -17.42 4.10
CA GLY A 103 -2.99 -16.30 3.70
C GLY A 103 -2.82 -15.03 4.54
N ARG A 104 -1.86 -15.00 5.46
CA ARG A 104 -1.60 -13.80 6.28
C ARG A 104 -0.76 -12.74 5.56
N ILE A 105 0.01 -13.14 4.55
CA ILE A 105 0.79 -12.23 3.71
C ILE A 105 0.16 -12.21 2.32
N VAL A 106 -0.16 -11.02 1.81
CA VAL A 106 -0.68 -10.79 0.47
C VAL A 106 0.42 -10.13 -0.38
N PRO A 107 0.94 -10.81 -1.42
CA PRO A 107 2.06 -10.30 -2.18
C PRO A 107 1.64 -9.23 -3.19
N PHE A 108 2.36 -8.09 -3.19
CA PHE A 108 2.37 -7.11 -4.26
C PHE A 108 3.75 -7.14 -4.90
N CYS A 109 3.82 -7.67 -6.10
CA CYS A 109 5.06 -7.82 -6.85
C CYS A 109 5.53 -6.51 -7.48
N THR A 110 6.78 -6.44 -7.91
CA THR A 110 7.28 -5.28 -8.65
C THR A 110 7.86 -5.69 -9.99
N VAL A 111 7.86 -4.75 -10.94
CA VAL A 111 8.52 -4.88 -12.23
C VAL A 111 9.18 -3.55 -12.61
N ASN A 112 10.21 -3.60 -13.45
CA ASN A 112 10.63 -2.41 -14.16
C ASN A 112 10.01 -2.44 -15.56
N PRO A 113 9.02 -1.56 -15.88
CA PRO A 113 8.33 -1.60 -17.16
C PRO A 113 9.23 -1.31 -18.37
N LEU A 114 10.43 -0.75 -18.16
CA LEU A 114 11.41 -0.58 -19.23
C LEU A 114 11.96 -1.91 -19.77
N ALA A 115 11.75 -3.03 -19.06
CA ALA A 115 12.06 -4.37 -19.57
C ALA A 115 11.06 -4.86 -20.64
N GLY A 116 10.02 -4.08 -20.95
CA GLY A 116 9.07 -4.36 -22.04
C GLY A 116 8.34 -5.70 -21.87
N GLU A 117 8.50 -6.61 -22.82
CA GLU A 117 7.84 -7.92 -22.79
C GLU A 117 8.26 -8.78 -21.58
N ASP A 118 9.49 -8.65 -21.08
CA ASP A 118 9.94 -9.38 -19.89
C ASP A 118 9.15 -8.90 -18.65
N ALA A 119 8.90 -7.59 -18.54
CA ALA A 119 8.06 -7.05 -17.48
C ALA A 119 6.61 -7.53 -17.59
N ALA A 120 6.06 -7.58 -18.81
CA ALA A 120 4.69 -8.07 -19.02
C ALA A 120 4.55 -9.55 -18.63
N ARG A 121 5.51 -10.39 -19.05
CA ARG A 121 5.53 -11.82 -18.65
C ARG A 121 5.66 -12.00 -17.13
N GLU A 122 6.44 -11.15 -16.48
CA GLU A 122 6.60 -11.20 -15.03
C GLU A 122 5.31 -10.79 -14.30
N VAL A 123 4.58 -9.78 -14.79
CA VAL A 123 3.26 -9.42 -14.25
C VAL A 123 2.29 -10.60 -14.36
N GLU A 124 2.21 -11.24 -15.53
CA GLU A 124 1.37 -12.43 -15.76
C GLU A 124 1.76 -13.57 -14.80
N ARG A 125 3.06 -13.84 -14.65
CA ARG A 125 3.58 -14.87 -13.74
C ARG A 125 3.20 -14.57 -12.28
N CYS A 126 3.38 -13.34 -11.83
CA CYS A 126 3.05 -12.92 -10.48
C CYS A 126 1.54 -13.02 -10.21
N ALA A 127 0.70 -12.57 -11.15
CA ALA A 127 -0.75 -12.70 -11.04
C ALA A 127 -1.19 -14.16 -10.94
N GLY A 128 -0.62 -15.03 -11.79
CA GLY A 128 -0.84 -16.49 -11.75
C GLY A 128 -0.33 -17.14 -10.46
N GLY A 129 0.69 -16.57 -9.81
CA GLY A 129 1.25 -16.98 -8.53
C GLY A 129 0.49 -16.45 -7.32
N GLY A 130 -0.59 -15.69 -7.50
CA GLY A 130 -1.44 -15.19 -6.41
C GLY A 130 -1.16 -13.76 -5.97
N ALA A 131 -0.32 -13.00 -6.69
CA ALA A 131 -0.15 -11.57 -6.42
C ALA A 131 -1.49 -10.83 -6.61
N ARG A 132 -1.78 -9.90 -5.71
CA ARG A 132 -3.01 -9.09 -5.74
C ARG A 132 -2.75 -7.67 -6.24
N GLY A 133 -1.50 -7.30 -6.45
CA GLY A 133 -1.12 -5.98 -6.94
C GLY A 133 0.32 -5.89 -7.36
N LEU A 134 0.66 -4.72 -7.88
CA LEU A 134 2.02 -4.29 -8.18
C LEU A 134 2.38 -3.11 -7.27
N GLY A 135 3.45 -3.23 -6.50
CA GLY A 135 3.89 -2.21 -5.54
C GLY A 135 5.01 -2.70 -4.61
N GLU A 136 5.74 -1.81 -4.01
CA GLU A 136 5.64 -0.36 -4.16
C GLU A 136 6.40 0.10 -5.41
N LEU A 137 5.68 0.73 -6.33
CA LEU A 137 6.26 1.20 -7.60
C LEU A 137 6.85 2.61 -7.43
N ARG A 138 8.02 2.83 -8.00
CA ARG A 138 8.76 4.09 -7.93
C ARG A 138 9.30 4.49 -9.29
N PRO A 139 8.47 5.11 -10.16
CA PRO A 139 8.81 5.45 -11.54
C PRO A 139 10.10 6.26 -11.69
N ASP A 140 10.29 7.26 -10.84
CA ASP A 140 11.47 8.11 -10.81
C ASP A 140 12.77 7.34 -10.56
N SER A 141 12.76 6.41 -9.60
CA SER A 141 13.91 5.58 -9.25
C SER A 141 14.27 4.59 -10.37
N GLN A 142 13.25 4.04 -11.02
CA GLN A 142 13.41 3.11 -12.13
C GLN A 142 13.67 3.80 -13.47
N GLY A 143 13.54 5.12 -13.54
CA GLY A 143 13.92 5.92 -14.72
C GLY A 143 12.85 6.04 -15.80
N TRP A 144 11.56 5.95 -15.46
CA TRP A 144 10.46 6.10 -16.41
C TRP A 144 9.38 7.09 -15.92
N PRO A 145 8.75 7.85 -16.82
CA PRO A 145 7.67 8.76 -16.44
C PRO A 145 6.36 8.00 -16.26
N LEU A 146 5.65 8.25 -15.12
CA LEU A 146 4.37 7.59 -14.84
C LEU A 146 3.28 7.98 -15.84
N ASP A 147 3.27 9.21 -16.32
CA ASP A 147 2.31 9.73 -17.30
C ASP A 147 2.73 9.46 -18.76
N GLY A 148 3.54 8.43 -18.97
CA GLY A 148 4.04 7.96 -20.26
C GLY A 148 3.63 6.52 -20.61
N PRO A 149 4.15 5.97 -21.72
CA PRO A 149 3.79 4.63 -22.21
C PRO A 149 4.01 3.50 -21.20
N ALA A 150 5.03 3.63 -20.32
CA ALA A 150 5.31 2.64 -19.29
C ALA A 150 4.18 2.58 -18.23
N GLY A 151 3.66 3.75 -17.82
CA GLY A 151 2.51 3.81 -16.93
C GLY A 151 1.24 3.28 -17.58
N ASP A 152 1.00 3.57 -18.84
CA ASP A 152 -0.15 3.05 -19.59
C ASP A 152 -0.08 1.51 -19.70
N MET A 153 1.08 0.96 -20.01
CA MET A 153 1.31 -0.50 -20.05
C MET A 153 0.99 -1.15 -18.69
N LEU A 154 1.44 -0.56 -17.58
CA LEU A 154 1.15 -1.09 -16.25
C LEU A 154 -0.34 -1.02 -15.92
N ALA A 155 -1.04 0.06 -16.31
CA ALA A 155 -2.49 0.16 -16.12
C ALA A 155 -3.26 -0.89 -16.95
N GLU A 156 -2.86 -1.14 -18.19
CA GLU A 156 -3.44 -2.18 -19.06
C GLU A 156 -3.23 -3.58 -18.46
N LEU A 157 -1.98 -3.90 -18.04
CA LEU A 157 -1.67 -5.19 -17.42
C LEU A 157 -2.43 -5.38 -16.10
N ALA A 158 -2.48 -4.34 -15.25
CA ALA A 158 -3.22 -4.39 -13.99
C ALA A 158 -4.72 -4.59 -14.24
N SER A 159 -5.30 -3.90 -15.21
CA SER A 159 -6.70 -4.10 -15.63
C SER A 159 -6.97 -5.52 -16.11
N HIS A 160 -6.07 -6.05 -16.95
CA HIS A 160 -6.21 -7.39 -17.54
C HIS A 160 -6.18 -8.50 -16.47
N HIS A 161 -5.30 -8.36 -15.49
CA HIS A 161 -5.10 -9.37 -14.43
C HIS A 161 -5.84 -9.07 -13.12
N GLY A 162 -6.64 -8.00 -13.06
CA GLY A 162 -7.37 -7.61 -11.85
C GLY A 162 -6.46 -7.22 -10.68
N LEU A 163 -5.32 -6.58 -10.97
CA LEU A 163 -4.33 -6.17 -9.98
C LEU A 163 -4.56 -4.74 -9.50
N ILE A 164 -4.11 -4.46 -8.29
CA ILE A 164 -4.07 -3.13 -7.70
C ILE A 164 -2.68 -2.53 -7.98
N LEU A 165 -2.61 -1.24 -8.33
CA LEU A 165 -1.34 -0.52 -8.43
C LEU A 165 -1.09 0.28 -7.17
N LEU A 166 0.10 0.15 -6.56
CA LEU A 166 0.51 0.95 -5.42
C LEU A 166 1.82 1.68 -5.73
N PHE A 167 1.79 3.01 -5.58
CA PHE A 167 2.92 3.88 -5.89
C PHE A 167 3.42 4.62 -4.66
N HIS A 168 4.74 4.72 -4.53
CA HIS A 168 5.38 5.70 -3.66
C HIS A 168 5.08 7.10 -4.15
N VAL A 169 4.37 7.91 -3.37
CA VAL A 169 4.03 9.28 -3.74
C VAL A 169 4.54 10.24 -2.67
N THR A 170 5.26 11.27 -3.07
CA THR A 170 5.86 12.22 -2.15
C THR A 170 5.12 13.55 -2.13
N GLU A 171 5.06 14.15 -0.96
CA GLU A 171 4.49 15.47 -0.76
C GLU A 171 5.38 16.55 -1.40
N PRO A 172 4.77 17.60 -2.01
CA PRO A 172 5.51 18.66 -2.72
C PRO A 172 6.23 19.65 -1.79
N VAL A 173 5.98 19.57 -0.49
CA VAL A 173 6.51 20.47 0.56
C VAL A 173 6.90 19.65 1.79
N GLY A 174 7.56 20.27 2.76
CA GLY A 174 7.98 19.61 4.00
C GLY A 174 9.50 19.43 4.07
N HIS A 175 9.97 18.67 5.07
CA HIS A 175 11.40 18.44 5.28
C HIS A 175 11.97 17.42 4.30
N GLU A 176 13.29 17.43 4.15
CA GLU A 176 14.01 16.41 3.37
C GLU A 176 14.23 15.14 4.20
N TYR A 177 14.06 13.98 3.56
CA TYR A 177 14.31 12.64 4.14
C TYR A 177 14.74 11.65 3.04
N PRO A 178 15.41 10.56 3.36
CA PRO A 178 15.72 9.51 2.39
C PRO A 178 14.44 8.98 1.74
N GLY A 179 14.38 9.00 0.41
CA GLY A 179 13.19 8.58 -0.32
C GLY A 179 12.23 9.71 -0.72
N LYS A 180 12.42 10.95 -0.26
CA LYS A 180 11.55 12.10 -0.65
C LYS A 180 11.65 12.45 -2.13
N GLN A 181 12.80 12.25 -2.75
CA GLN A 181 12.97 12.47 -4.18
C GLN A 181 12.27 11.32 -4.93
N GLY A 182 10.98 11.49 -5.18
CA GLY A 182 10.14 10.43 -5.72
C GLY A 182 9.05 10.94 -6.65
N LEU A 183 8.04 10.11 -6.87
CA LEU A 183 6.91 10.42 -7.72
C LEU A 183 6.17 11.66 -7.21
N ARG A 184 6.18 12.69 -8.02
CA ARG A 184 5.52 13.96 -7.70
C ARG A 184 4.00 13.82 -7.73
N LEU A 185 3.35 14.49 -6.79
CA LEU A 185 1.88 14.52 -6.67
C LEU A 185 1.16 14.89 -7.97
N ASP A 186 1.69 15.83 -8.75
CA ASP A 186 1.07 16.27 -10.01
C ASP A 186 1.14 15.18 -11.10
N SER A 187 2.22 14.40 -11.17
CA SER A 187 2.34 13.27 -12.09
C SER A 187 1.41 12.12 -11.68
N PHE A 188 1.33 11.82 -10.37
CA PHE A 188 0.39 10.84 -9.85
C PHE A 188 -1.06 11.23 -10.17
N TYR A 189 -1.43 12.48 -9.91
CA TYR A 189 -2.77 12.99 -10.23
C TYR A 189 -3.12 12.87 -11.72
N ARG A 190 -2.19 13.20 -12.64
CA ARG A 190 -2.42 13.02 -14.07
C ARG A 190 -2.61 11.55 -14.46
N PHE A 191 -1.85 10.66 -13.84
CA PHE A 191 -1.98 9.22 -14.08
C PHE A 191 -3.34 8.68 -13.63
N LEU A 192 -3.88 9.12 -12.50
CA LEU A 192 -5.21 8.68 -12.04
C LEU A 192 -6.31 8.93 -13.08
N GLY A 193 -6.20 10.02 -13.84
CA GLY A 193 -7.12 10.32 -14.95
C GLY A 193 -6.98 9.39 -16.16
N ARG A 194 -5.90 8.59 -16.23
CA ARG A 194 -5.56 7.68 -17.33
C ARG A 194 -5.67 6.20 -16.94
N ALA A 195 -5.72 5.89 -15.66
CA ALA A 195 -5.67 4.52 -15.13
C ALA A 195 -6.90 3.64 -15.47
N GLY A 196 -7.91 4.17 -16.18
CA GLY A 196 -8.99 3.36 -16.76
C GLY A 196 -9.89 2.65 -15.74
N GLY A 197 -9.93 3.11 -14.48
CA GLY A 197 -10.72 2.48 -13.41
C GLY A 197 -9.99 1.38 -12.64
N VAL A 198 -8.71 1.10 -12.95
CA VAL A 198 -7.85 0.26 -12.14
C VAL A 198 -7.74 0.86 -10.73
N PRO A 199 -7.84 0.05 -9.66
CA PRO A 199 -7.57 0.55 -8.32
C PRO A 199 -6.12 1.00 -8.17
N VAL A 200 -5.92 2.27 -7.77
CA VAL A 200 -4.59 2.87 -7.59
C VAL A 200 -4.44 3.40 -6.17
N VAL A 201 -3.45 2.92 -5.46
CA VAL A 201 -3.11 3.37 -4.11
C VAL A 201 -1.90 4.29 -4.17
N GLY A 202 -2.03 5.49 -3.61
CA GLY A 202 -0.89 6.36 -3.33
C GLY A 202 -0.44 6.15 -1.89
N ALA A 203 0.81 5.74 -1.70
CA ALA A 203 1.42 5.64 -0.39
C ALA A 203 1.54 7.01 0.31
N HIS A 204 1.65 7.01 1.64
CA HIS A 204 1.95 8.19 2.44
C HIS A 204 0.91 9.32 2.27
N LEU A 205 -0.39 8.99 2.49
CA LEU A 205 -1.53 9.86 2.16
C LEU A 205 -1.52 10.35 0.70
N ALA A 206 -1.02 9.50 -0.23
CA ALA A 206 -0.90 9.86 -1.65
C ALA A 206 -0.22 11.22 -1.85
N GLY A 207 0.86 11.50 -1.09
CA GLY A 207 1.58 12.76 -1.15
C GLY A 207 0.72 13.99 -0.77
N GLY A 208 -0.34 13.81 0.02
CA GLY A 208 -1.26 14.86 0.42
C GLY A 208 -2.44 15.08 -0.55
N LEU A 209 -2.65 14.21 -1.54
CA LEU A 209 -3.76 14.31 -2.50
C LEU A 209 -5.14 14.47 -1.82
N PRO A 210 -5.46 13.80 -0.69
CA PRO A 210 -6.73 13.99 0.00
C PRO A 210 -7.04 15.44 0.37
N LEU A 211 -6.03 16.27 0.61
CA LEU A 211 -6.20 17.69 0.96
C LEU A 211 -6.74 18.51 -0.22
N TYR A 212 -6.56 18.04 -1.44
CA TYR A 212 -7.09 18.64 -2.67
C TYR A 212 -8.43 18.05 -3.11
N ALA A 213 -8.90 16.98 -2.48
CA ALA A 213 -10.17 16.31 -2.81
C ALA A 213 -11.41 17.26 -2.77
N PRO A 214 -11.48 18.32 -1.92
CA PRO A 214 -12.55 19.29 -1.96
C PRO A 214 -12.64 20.09 -3.28
N MET A 215 -11.57 20.13 -4.08
CA MET A 215 -11.60 20.78 -5.40
C MET A 215 -12.43 19.93 -6.39
N PRO A 216 -13.52 20.48 -7.01
CA PRO A 216 -14.39 19.67 -7.88
C PRO A 216 -13.68 19.01 -9.06
N THR A 217 -12.62 19.63 -9.56
CA THR A 217 -11.82 19.11 -10.68
C THR A 217 -10.98 17.92 -10.24
N VAL A 218 -10.34 18.01 -9.08
CA VAL A 218 -9.54 16.93 -8.50
C VAL A 218 -10.45 15.75 -8.20
N ARG A 219 -11.55 15.98 -7.52
CA ARG A 219 -12.51 14.93 -7.13
C ARG A 219 -12.97 14.09 -8.32
N ARG A 220 -13.14 14.67 -9.51
CA ARG A 220 -13.55 13.92 -10.72
C ARG A 220 -12.49 12.94 -11.21
N ALA A 221 -11.22 13.12 -10.87
CA ALA A 221 -10.13 12.22 -11.24
C ALA A 221 -9.86 11.11 -10.22
N LEU A 222 -10.53 11.13 -9.05
CA LEU A 222 -10.30 10.19 -7.96
C LEU A 222 -11.08 8.84 -7.98
N PRO A 223 -12.06 8.56 -8.87
CA PRO A 223 -12.67 7.24 -8.93
C PRO A 223 -11.59 6.15 -9.11
N GLY A 224 -11.53 5.16 -8.19
CA GLY A 224 -10.47 4.14 -8.18
C GLY A 224 -9.19 4.50 -7.42
N ALA A 225 -9.05 5.77 -6.97
CA ALA A 225 -7.91 6.16 -6.15
C ALA A 225 -8.11 5.84 -4.67
N TYR A 226 -7.04 5.41 -4.01
CA TYR A 226 -6.92 5.14 -2.58
C TYR A 226 -5.68 5.83 -2.03
N ALA A 227 -5.63 6.03 -0.73
CA ALA A 227 -4.43 6.47 -0.02
C ALA A 227 -4.21 5.58 1.20
N ASP A 228 -2.95 5.34 1.57
CA ASP A 228 -2.63 4.65 2.81
C ASP A 228 -2.05 5.60 3.87
N THR A 229 -1.88 5.08 5.09
CA THR A 229 -1.34 5.82 6.24
C THR A 229 0.12 5.46 6.52
N ALA A 230 0.81 4.82 5.58
CA ALA A 230 2.21 4.44 5.74
C ALA A 230 3.08 5.64 6.14
N ALA A 231 3.99 5.44 7.08
CA ALA A 231 4.90 6.45 7.61
C ALA A 231 4.23 7.75 8.11
N LEU A 232 2.91 7.74 8.41
CA LEU A 232 2.13 8.94 8.74
C LEU A 232 2.82 9.82 9.80
N ARG A 233 3.35 9.21 10.87
CA ARG A 233 4.01 9.90 11.99
C ARG A 233 5.19 10.79 11.62
N TYR A 234 5.83 10.51 10.49
CA TYR A 234 6.98 11.28 10.01
C TYR A 234 6.59 12.44 9.11
N LEU A 235 5.37 12.39 8.54
CA LEU A 235 4.94 13.31 7.50
C LEU A 235 3.80 14.24 7.96
N TYR A 236 2.91 13.72 8.80
CA TYR A 236 1.71 14.43 9.24
C TYR A 236 1.40 14.17 10.71
N GLU A 237 0.77 15.12 11.37
CA GLU A 237 0.14 14.87 12.67
C GLU A 237 -1.06 13.93 12.48
N PRO A 238 -1.21 12.83 13.25
CA PRO A 238 -2.33 11.89 13.10
C PRO A 238 -3.72 12.53 13.20
N SER A 239 -3.83 13.68 13.86
CA SER A 239 -5.06 14.48 13.96
C SER A 239 -5.58 15.03 12.63
N ILE A 240 -4.83 14.90 11.53
CA ILE A 240 -5.30 15.22 10.18
C ILE A 240 -6.39 14.25 9.71
N LEU A 241 -6.37 12.99 10.18
CA LEU A 241 -7.20 11.91 9.64
C LEU A 241 -8.72 12.16 9.74
N PRO A 242 -9.30 12.72 10.82
CA PRO A 242 -10.71 13.08 10.85
C PRO A 242 -11.10 14.06 9.73
N GLY A 243 -10.24 15.05 9.43
CA GLY A 243 -10.45 15.99 8.34
C GLY A 243 -10.41 15.32 6.96
N VAL A 244 -9.45 14.42 6.75
CA VAL A 244 -9.34 13.62 5.52
C VAL A 244 -10.53 12.68 5.38
N ALA A 245 -10.91 11.98 6.44
CA ALA A 245 -12.01 11.01 6.44
C ALA A 245 -13.38 11.65 6.16
N SER A 246 -13.58 12.90 6.60
CA SER A 246 -14.83 13.66 6.39
C SER A 246 -14.94 14.32 5.03
N ALA A 247 -13.86 14.35 4.23
CA ALA A 247 -13.84 14.97 2.92
C ALA A 247 -14.79 14.24 1.96
N SER A 248 -16.00 14.78 1.78
CA SER A 248 -17.02 14.18 0.92
C SER A 248 -16.59 14.13 -0.54
N GLY A 249 -16.71 12.95 -1.16
CA GLY A 249 -16.57 12.75 -2.61
C GLY A 249 -15.15 12.64 -3.13
N GLY A 250 -14.19 12.22 -2.30
CA GLY A 250 -12.80 12.02 -2.70
C GLY A 250 -12.17 10.82 -2.02
N LEU A 251 -10.95 11.00 -1.52
CA LEU A 251 -10.21 10.04 -0.72
C LEU A 251 -10.62 10.14 0.77
N GLY A 252 -11.93 10.04 1.06
CA GLY A 252 -12.47 10.03 2.42
C GLY A 252 -12.33 8.67 3.11
N SER A 253 -13.05 8.49 4.22
CA SER A 253 -12.94 7.27 5.05
C SER A 253 -13.15 5.95 4.28
N GLU A 254 -13.78 5.97 3.12
CA GLU A 254 -14.05 4.77 2.31
C GLU A 254 -12.87 4.36 1.41
N ARG A 255 -11.85 5.20 1.29
CA ARG A 255 -10.69 5.00 0.40
C ARG A 255 -9.36 5.24 1.09
N LEU A 256 -9.39 5.35 2.42
CA LEU A 256 -8.20 5.41 3.26
C LEU A 256 -7.90 4.01 3.79
N LEU A 257 -6.65 3.56 3.65
CA LEU A 257 -6.18 2.24 4.05
C LEU A 257 -5.19 2.38 5.20
N PHE A 258 -5.26 1.51 6.17
CA PHE A 258 -4.22 1.41 7.19
C PHE A 258 -2.95 0.82 6.55
N GLY A 259 -1.83 1.50 6.69
CA GLY A 259 -0.50 1.07 6.32
C GLY A 259 0.48 1.50 7.40
N SER A 260 1.40 0.63 7.81
CA SER A 260 2.42 0.94 8.80
C SER A 260 3.70 1.48 8.19
N ASP A 261 4.07 0.99 7.03
CA ASP A 261 5.42 1.08 6.46
C ASP A 261 6.44 0.25 7.28
N PHE A 262 6.02 -0.93 7.74
CA PHE A 262 6.94 -1.87 8.39
C PHE A 262 8.09 -2.27 7.43
N PRO A 263 9.35 -2.31 7.84
CA PRO A 263 9.87 -2.24 9.21
C PRO A 263 10.27 -0.82 9.68
N LEU A 264 10.03 0.22 8.87
CA LEU A 264 10.33 1.61 9.24
C LEU A 264 9.56 2.00 10.50
N VAL A 265 8.27 1.70 10.54
CA VAL A 265 7.40 1.87 11.70
C VAL A 265 6.91 0.49 12.18
N ARG A 266 7.01 0.22 13.48
CA ARG A 266 6.43 -1.01 14.06
C ARG A 266 4.92 -0.98 13.91
N GLN A 267 4.31 -2.08 13.47
CA GLN A 267 2.86 -2.19 13.25
C GLN A 267 2.04 -1.81 14.49
N ALA A 268 2.46 -2.24 15.68
CA ALA A 268 1.80 -1.88 16.94
C ALA A 268 1.79 -0.36 17.19
N ALA A 269 2.88 0.34 16.82
CA ALA A 269 2.97 1.79 16.98
C ALA A 269 2.08 2.52 15.97
N ALA A 270 2.12 2.11 14.69
CA ALA A 270 1.25 2.67 13.65
C ALA A 270 -0.23 2.45 13.98
N LEU A 271 -0.60 1.25 14.42
CA LEU A 271 -1.97 0.92 14.82
C LEU A 271 -2.46 1.78 16.00
N ALA A 272 -1.61 2.00 17.00
CA ALA A 272 -1.93 2.86 18.14
C ALA A 272 -2.17 4.32 17.71
N GLU A 273 -1.41 4.82 16.75
CA GLU A 273 -1.60 6.16 16.18
C GLU A 273 -2.94 6.32 15.46
N ILE A 274 -3.28 5.35 14.60
CA ILE A 274 -4.56 5.41 13.87
C ILE A 274 -5.73 5.33 14.86
N ARG A 275 -5.66 4.48 15.88
CA ARG A 275 -6.67 4.39 16.94
C ARG A 275 -6.77 5.68 17.76
N GLY A 276 -5.66 6.37 17.98
CA GLY A 276 -5.59 7.64 18.71
C GLY A 276 -5.86 8.88 17.88
N SER A 277 -6.10 8.77 16.58
CA SER A 277 -6.20 9.90 15.65
C SER A 277 -7.47 10.76 15.78
N GLY A 278 -8.48 10.26 16.51
CA GLY A 278 -9.78 10.92 16.63
C GLY A 278 -10.78 10.58 15.51
N LEU A 279 -10.50 9.55 14.71
CA LEU A 279 -11.48 9.03 13.76
C LEU A 279 -12.73 8.50 14.51
N GLU A 280 -13.90 8.79 13.95
CA GLU A 280 -15.16 8.17 14.38
C GLU A 280 -15.10 6.65 14.19
N GLU A 281 -15.75 5.88 15.06
CA GLU A 281 -15.66 4.41 15.09
C GLU A 281 -15.91 3.75 13.72
N ALA A 282 -16.94 4.21 13.00
CA ALA A 282 -17.24 3.67 11.67
C ALA A 282 -16.15 3.97 10.64
N ALA A 283 -15.52 5.14 10.70
CA ALA A 283 -14.39 5.49 9.84
C ALA A 283 -13.14 4.70 10.25
N LEU A 284 -12.90 4.53 11.55
CA LEU A 284 -11.80 3.75 12.07
C LEU A 284 -11.84 2.29 11.58
N ARG A 285 -13.01 1.63 11.67
CA ARG A 285 -13.19 0.26 11.15
C ARG A 285 -12.90 0.16 9.66
N ARG A 286 -13.39 1.13 8.87
CA ARG A 286 -13.10 1.17 7.43
C ARG A 286 -11.61 1.24 7.15
N VAL A 287 -10.92 2.17 7.81
CA VAL A 287 -9.48 2.39 7.63
C VAL A 287 -8.67 1.17 8.06
N LEU A 288 -9.00 0.57 9.21
CA LEU A 288 -8.22 -0.54 9.77
C LEU A 288 -8.36 -1.85 9.00
N GLY A 289 -9.45 -2.05 8.22
CA GLY A 289 -9.57 -3.33 7.52
C GLY A 289 -10.69 -3.42 6.49
N GLU A 290 -11.87 -2.83 6.71
CA GLU A 290 -13.02 -3.04 5.81
C GLU A 290 -12.74 -2.56 4.38
N ASN A 291 -12.04 -1.43 4.20
CA ASN A 291 -11.67 -0.93 2.88
C ASN A 291 -10.67 -1.86 2.18
N ALA A 292 -9.64 -2.28 2.91
CA ALA A 292 -8.63 -3.20 2.40
C ALA A 292 -9.25 -4.56 2.03
N GLY A 293 -10.14 -5.09 2.88
CA GLY A 293 -10.87 -6.33 2.61
C GLY A 293 -11.65 -6.29 1.31
N ARG A 294 -12.45 -5.21 1.10
CA ARG A 294 -13.17 -5.01 -0.16
C ARG A 294 -12.24 -4.90 -1.37
N LEU A 295 -11.16 -4.13 -1.21
CA LEU A 295 -10.20 -3.89 -2.30
C LEU A 295 -9.45 -5.17 -2.71
N LEU A 296 -9.12 -6.04 -1.75
CA LEU A 296 -8.47 -7.33 -2.00
C LEU A 296 -9.45 -8.42 -2.47
N GLY A 297 -10.74 -8.12 -2.63
CA GLY A 297 -11.74 -9.09 -3.10
C GLY A 297 -12.21 -10.05 -2.02
N GLY A 298 -12.12 -9.66 -0.74
CA GLY A 298 -12.76 -10.36 0.36
C GLY A 298 -14.29 -10.29 0.28
N PRO A 299 -15.02 -11.20 0.93
CA PRO A 299 -16.47 -11.11 1.00
C PRO A 299 -16.89 -9.77 1.62
N GLU A 300 -17.94 -9.17 1.06
CA GLU A 300 -18.57 -8.02 1.71
C GLU A 300 -19.07 -8.46 3.09
N THR A 301 -18.49 -7.86 4.13
CA THR A 301 -18.81 -8.12 5.55
C THR A 301 -20.01 -7.30 6.00
#